data_224dfada55e3913e5de4920f724d5391
#
_entry.id   224dfada55e3913e5de4920f724d5391
#
_cell.length_a   1.000
_cell.length_b   1.000
_cell.length_c   1.000
_cell.angle_alpha   90.00
_cell.angle_beta   90.00
_cell.angle_gamma   90.00
#
_symmetry.space_group_name_H-M   'P 1'
#
loop_
_entity.id
_entity.type
_entity.pdbx_description
1 polymer ?
#
loop_
_entity_poly.entity_id
_entity_poly.type
_entity_poly.pdbx_seq_one_letter_code
_entity_poly.pdbx_strand_id
1 'polypeptide(L)'
;MTSWKRVLPDVLCWPDSCNVYAVLGEDAALIIDAGTGEWLKDGLAQLPVAPAAVLVTHYFRDHAVGAAEAASAGIPVYVPEGELAIFSDPDEHFRRRETYIIYDNIWDLFAPAQPTPVAGVLRDYERLELAGIELQVLPLPGATPTQIGIVLRTPASGRLVAFCAETIHSPGRVARLAPLQYNYVELPGSVNVSFSAACLRRLDVAILLPSLGEPIEDRPSGALELLQENLVAHAWDRDVERRALGVVGHDRVLRLSDSVWRSTQGHATSHFILGPSGQALVIDYGYWHAAGSGAFDLNLDHEQLLMPAYPYGERRRPLLHSLDALREQTGVEDLAAVVPTHYHDDHVCGIPLLQRLYDTPCWAPANFARLLEDPGAHRFPCTFPQPIRVDRALALDETLDWDGIRFHFAPMSGHTRFAALIGWELDGIRFVHTGDQYGPIASDDPPRWSFRSTYVYRNGAFPGSYRASADWIAAFRPDIVLSGHWAPVATDADYFAALED
;
A
#
# COMPACT_ATOMS: atom_id res chain seq x y z
N MET A 1 -11.70 15.42 -29.53
CA MET A 1 -11.34 14.06 -29.95
C MET A 1 -9.88 13.86 -29.63
N THR A 2 -9.54 12.77 -28.96
CA THR A 2 -8.15 12.38 -28.71
C THR A 2 -7.50 12.00 -30.03
N SER A 3 -6.22 12.30 -30.20
CA SER A 3 -5.48 11.97 -31.42
C SER A 3 -4.05 11.61 -31.10
N TRP A 4 -3.42 10.83 -31.96
CA TRP A 4 -2.01 10.52 -31.86
C TRP A 4 -1.18 11.79 -31.90
N LYS A 5 -0.33 11.98 -30.93
CA LYS A 5 0.67 13.04 -30.88
C LYS A 5 2.00 12.52 -31.41
N ARG A 6 2.64 13.28 -32.28
CA ARG A 6 3.96 12.89 -32.80
C ARG A 6 5.04 13.24 -31.77
N VAL A 7 5.76 12.21 -31.32
CA VAL A 7 6.92 12.34 -30.39
C VAL A 7 8.22 12.39 -31.18
N LEU A 8 8.37 11.47 -32.14
CA LEU A 8 9.46 11.44 -33.13
C LEU A 8 8.86 11.25 -34.50
N PRO A 9 9.65 11.39 -35.57
CA PRO A 9 9.12 11.20 -36.95
C PRO A 9 8.36 9.89 -37.13
N ASP A 10 8.80 8.85 -36.43
CA ASP A 10 8.33 7.47 -36.50
C ASP A 10 7.79 6.94 -35.17
N VAL A 11 7.62 7.78 -34.15
CA VAL A 11 7.00 7.43 -32.88
C VAL A 11 5.85 8.36 -32.56
N LEU A 12 4.67 7.78 -32.41
CA LEU A 12 3.45 8.45 -31.96
C LEU A 12 3.10 8.06 -30.55
N CYS A 13 2.39 8.93 -29.84
CA CYS A 13 1.86 8.67 -28.50
C CYS A 13 0.36 8.96 -28.50
N TRP A 14 -0.43 8.00 -28.02
CA TRP A 14 -1.84 8.17 -27.69
C TRP A 14 -1.96 8.36 -26.18
N PRO A 15 -2.42 9.51 -25.69
CA PRO A 15 -2.64 9.74 -24.28
C PRO A 15 -3.92 9.01 -23.84
N ASP A 16 -3.76 8.02 -22.97
CA ASP A 16 -4.82 7.20 -22.39
C ASP A 16 -4.59 7.11 -20.87
N SER A 17 -5.00 6.03 -20.21
CA SER A 17 -4.65 5.72 -18.83
C SER A 17 -3.14 5.59 -18.61
N CYS A 18 -2.43 5.24 -19.66
CA CYS A 18 -0.98 5.39 -19.81
C CYS A 18 -0.67 5.96 -21.19
N ASN A 19 0.58 6.27 -21.47
CA ASN A 19 1.06 6.59 -22.80
C ASN A 19 1.12 5.30 -23.64
N VAL A 20 0.24 5.16 -24.61
CA VAL A 20 0.31 4.10 -25.61
C VAL A 20 1.16 4.63 -26.76
N TYR A 21 2.27 3.95 -27.05
CA TYR A 21 3.15 4.38 -28.15
C TYR A 21 2.94 3.52 -29.39
N ALA A 22 3.00 4.15 -30.56
CA ALA A 22 3.08 3.46 -31.83
C ALA A 22 4.42 3.75 -32.49
N VAL A 23 5.21 2.69 -32.74
CA VAL A 23 6.45 2.77 -33.54
C VAL A 23 6.12 2.40 -34.95
N LEU A 24 6.31 3.34 -35.88
CA LEU A 24 5.96 3.17 -37.28
C LEU A 24 7.11 2.51 -38.02
N GLY A 25 6.89 1.30 -38.54
CA GLY A 25 7.75 0.65 -39.54
C GLY A 25 7.35 1.06 -40.97
N GLU A 26 7.92 0.39 -41.95
CA GLU A 26 7.63 0.64 -43.36
C GLU A 26 6.17 0.22 -43.70
N ASP A 27 5.76 -0.98 -43.34
CA ASP A 27 4.49 -1.56 -43.71
C ASP A 27 3.52 -1.73 -42.52
N ALA A 28 4.01 -1.66 -41.29
CA ALA A 28 3.22 -1.89 -40.09
C ALA A 28 3.75 -1.15 -38.87
N ALA A 29 2.95 -1.04 -37.80
CA ALA A 29 3.33 -0.41 -36.54
C ALA A 29 3.45 -1.44 -35.41
N LEU A 30 4.33 -1.18 -34.45
CA LEU A 30 4.34 -1.84 -33.16
C LEU A 30 3.70 -0.93 -32.12
N ILE A 31 2.79 -1.44 -31.34
CA ILE A 31 2.14 -0.72 -30.25
C ILE A 31 2.80 -1.14 -28.93
N ILE A 32 3.22 -0.18 -28.13
CA ILE A 32 3.79 -0.42 -26.78
C ILE A 32 2.77 0.02 -25.75
N ASP A 33 2.38 -0.91 -24.90
CA ASP A 33 1.25 -0.87 -23.97
C ASP A 33 -0.10 -0.72 -24.69
N ALA A 34 -1.20 -0.95 -23.96
CA ALA A 34 -2.54 -0.98 -24.55
C ALA A 34 -3.48 0.07 -23.96
N GLY A 35 -3.14 0.64 -22.80
CA GLY A 35 -4.01 1.56 -22.07
C GLY A 35 -5.39 0.94 -21.78
N THR A 36 -6.42 1.75 -21.88
CA THR A 36 -7.82 1.30 -21.82
C THR A 36 -8.33 0.70 -23.14
N GLY A 37 -7.57 0.82 -24.23
CA GLY A 37 -8.00 0.41 -25.58
C GLY A 37 -8.77 1.48 -26.37
N GLU A 38 -8.87 2.71 -25.88
CA GLU A 38 -9.55 3.80 -26.59
C GLU A 38 -8.93 4.07 -27.97
N TRP A 39 -7.61 3.87 -28.13
CA TRP A 39 -6.93 3.98 -29.42
C TRP A 39 -7.44 2.98 -30.48
N LEU A 40 -7.99 1.84 -30.08
CA LEU A 40 -8.60 0.88 -31.00
C LEU A 40 -9.86 1.46 -31.66
N LYS A 41 -10.64 2.24 -30.91
CA LYS A 41 -11.90 2.81 -31.38
C LYS A 41 -11.65 4.06 -32.22
N ASP A 42 -10.92 5.01 -31.66
CA ASP A 42 -10.78 6.35 -32.21
C ASP A 42 -9.45 6.59 -32.92
N GLY A 43 -8.40 5.87 -32.55
CA GLY A 43 -7.03 6.07 -33.01
C GLY A 43 -6.58 5.15 -34.13
N LEU A 44 -7.16 3.94 -34.24
CA LEU A 44 -6.72 2.92 -35.20
C LEU A 44 -6.74 3.47 -36.67
N ALA A 45 -7.82 4.14 -37.05
CA ALA A 45 -7.96 4.71 -38.36
C ALA A 45 -7.05 5.96 -38.65
N GLN A 46 -6.44 6.49 -37.61
CA GLN A 46 -5.50 7.61 -37.66
C GLN A 46 -4.05 7.17 -37.88
N LEU A 47 -3.76 5.86 -37.66
CA LEU A 47 -2.41 5.31 -37.88
C LEU A 47 -2.14 5.24 -39.39
N PRO A 48 -0.94 5.65 -39.86
CA PRO A 48 -0.58 5.57 -41.27
C PRO A 48 -0.41 4.14 -41.78
N VAL A 49 -0.12 3.19 -40.87
CA VAL A 49 0.04 1.76 -41.16
C VAL A 49 -0.66 0.96 -40.09
N ALA A 50 -1.09 -0.27 -40.40
CA ALA A 50 -1.79 -1.11 -39.46
C ALA A 50 -0.88 -1.63 -38.31
N PRO A 51 -1.37 -1.80 -37.08
CA PRO A 51 -0.61 -2.42 -36.02
C PRO A 51 -0.39 -3.92 -36.27
N ALA A 52 0.87 -4.37 -36.21
CA ALA A 52 1.26 -5.78 -36.33
C ALA A 52 1.25 -6.52 -34.99
N ALA A 53 1.50 -5.80 -33.89
CA ALA A 53 1.52 -6.37 -32.56
C ALA A 53 1.33 -5.30 -31.48
N VAL A 54 0.84 -5.74 -30.31
CA VAL A 54 0.88 -5.01 -29.04
C VAL A 54 1.91 -5.65 -28.15
N LEU A 55 2.85 -4.89 -27.62
CA LEU A 55 3.87 -5.33 -26.66
C LEU A 55 3.56 -4.68 -25.32
N VAL A 56 3.11 -5.46 -24.35
CA VAL A 56 2.74 -4.96 -23.02
C VAL A 56 3.97 -4.97 -22.11
N THR A 57 4.22 -3.88 -21.40
CA THR A 57 5.40 -3.77 -20.54
C THR A 57 5.23 -4.45 -19.18
N HIS A 58 4.01 -4.49 -18.66
CA HIS A 58 3.62 -5.17 -17.42
C HIS A 58 2.09 -5.24 -17.27
N TYR A 59 1.61 -6.03 -16.32
CA TYR A 59 0.19 -6.39 -16.20
C TYR A 59 -0.73 -5.33 -15.58
N PHE A 60 -0.25 -4.20 -15.13
CA PHE A 60 -1.13 -3.22 -14.50
C PHE A 60 -2.26 -2.80 -15.43
N ARG A 61 -3.47 -2.68 -14.87
CA ARG A 61 -4.71 -2.44 -15.64
C ARG A 61 -4.65 -1.22 -16.53
N ASP A 62 -4.06 -0.16 -16.05
CA ASP A 62 -3.91 1.09 -16.80
C ASP A 62 -2.97 0.98 -18.00
N HIS A 63 -2.22 -0.11 -18.10
CA HIS A 63 -1.35 -0.43 -19.24
C HIS A 63 -1.92 -1.56 -20.12
N ALA A 64 -2.69 -2.47 -19.51
CA ALA A 64 -2.97 -3.78 -20.08
C ALA A 64 -4.44 -4.06 -20.39
N VAL A 65 -5.40 -3.27 -19.89
CA VAL A 65 -6.83 -3.55 -20.11
C VAL A 65 -7.20 -3.61 -21.59
N GLY A 66 -6.67 -2.72 -22.40
CA GLY A 66 -6.90 -2.69 -23.84
C GLY A 66 -6.29 -3.88 -24.62
N ALA A 67 -5.40 -4.66 -23.99
CA ALA A 67 -4.75 -5.80 -24.65
C ALA A 67 -5.73 -6.91 -25.04
N ALA A 68 -6.71 -7.20 -24.19
CA ALA A 68 -7.75 -8.20 -24.50
C ALA A 68 -8.63 -7.75 -25.68
N GLU A 69 -8.92 -6.46 -25.78
CA GLU A 69 -9.68 -5.88 -26.90
C GLU A 69 -8.85 -5.91 -28.18
N ALA A 70 -7.55 -5.59 -28.10
CA ALA A 70 -6.62 -5.69 -29.23
C ALA A 70 -6.53 -7.12 -29.76
N ALA A 71 -6.38 -8.11 -28.88
CA ALA A 71 -6.37 -9.52 -29.27
C ALA A 71 -7.68 -9.93 -29.93
N SER A 72 -8.82 -9.45 -29.44
CA SER A 72 -10.15 -9.71 -30.01
C SER A 72 -10.32 -9.04 -31.39
N ALA A 73 -9.64 -7.94 -31.62
CA ALA A 73 -9.57 -7.28 -32.94
C ALA A 73 -8.59 -7.95 -33.90
N GLY A 74 -7.95 -9.05 -33.52
CA GLY A 74 -7.00 -9.80 -34.32
C GLY A 74 -5.57 -9.26 -34.31
N ILE A 75 -5.23 -8.37 -33.41
CA ILE A 75 -3.87 -7.86 -33.23
C ILE A 75 -3.13 -8.74 -32.23
N PRO A 76 -2.01 -9.40 -32.60
CA PRO A 76 -1.24 -10.24 -31.71
C PRO A 76 -0.73 -9.46 -30.48
N VAL A 77 -0.91 -10.03 -29.29
CA VAL A 77 -0.46 -9.46 -28.03
C VAL A 77 0.70 -10.26 -27.46
N TYR A 78 1.76 -9.58 -27.08
CA TYR A 78 2.94 -10.12 -26.43
C TYR A 78 3.07 -9.53 -25.04
N VAL A 79 3.38 -10.39 -24.05
CA VAL A 79 3.47 -10.00 -22.62
C VAL A 79 4.79 -10.45 -22.02
N PRO A 80 5.26 -9.87 -20.91
CA PRO A 80 6.44 -10.40 -20.21
C PRO A 80 6.25 -11.86 -19.85
N GLU A 81 7.28 -12.68 -20.06
CA GLU A 81 7.22 -14.14 -19.76
C GLU A 81 6.81 -14.41 -18.32
N GLY A 82 7.34 -13.65 -17.37
CA GLY A 82 7.03 -13.78 -15.94
C GLY A 82 5.60 -13.39 -15.56
N GLU A 83 4.85 -12.74 -16.46
CA GLU A 83 3.47 -12.28 -16.21
C GLU A 83 2.41 -13.07 -16.99
N LEU A 84 2.83 -14.06 -17.79
CA LEU A 84 1.93 -14.84 -18.64
C LEU A 84 0.74 -15.44 -17.88
N ALA A 85 0.99 -15.95 -16.67
CA ALA A 85 -0.06 -16.57 -15.84
C ALA A 85 -1.17 -15.57 -15.47
N ILE A 86 -0.79 -14.33 -15.14
CA ILE A 86 -1.74 -13.28 -14.75
C ILE A 86 -2.60 -12.85 -15.95
N PHE A 87 -2.02 -12.78 -17.15
CA PHE A 87 -2.76 -12.49 -18.37
C PHE A 87 -3.68 -13.64 -18.79
N SER A 88 -3.22 -14.87 -18.61
CA SER A 88 -3.95 -16.05 -19.08
C SER A 88 -5.12 -16.42 -18.18
N ASP A 89 -4.97 -16.32 -16.86
CA ASP A 89 -6.00 -16.67 -15.87
C ASP A 89 -5.93 -15.77 -14.63
N PRO A 90 -6.39 -14.52 -14.72
CA PRO A 90 -6.40 -13.61 -13.57
C PRO A 90 -7.30 -14.10 -12.43
N ASP A 91 -8.35 -14.88 -12.72
CA ASP A 91 -9.22 -15.43 -11.69
C ASP A 91 -8.51 -16.46 -10.81
N GLU A 92 -7.64 -17.28 -11.40
CA GLU A 92 -6.82 -18.22 -10.65
C GLU A 92 -5.80 -17.48 -9.79
N HIS A 93 -5.20 -16.42 -10.32
CA HIS A 93 -4.31 -15.56 -9.56
C HIS A 93 -5.04 -14.97 -8.34
N PHE A 94 -6.25 -14.45 -8.51
CA PHE A 94 -7.05 -13.91 -7.40
C PHE A 94 -7.50 -14.97 -6.40
N ARG A 95 -7.78 -16.20 -6.82
CA ARG A 95 -8.17 -17.30 -5.93
C ARG A 95 -7.04 -17.80 -5.04
N ARG A 96 -5.81 -17.79 -5.53
CA ARG A 96 -4.65 -18.30 -4.80
C ARG A 96 -4.07 -17.34 -3.79
N ARG A 97 -4.43 -16.07 -3.86
CA ARG A 97 -3.85 -15.07 -2.98
C ARG A 97 -4.33 -15.22 -1.54
N GLU A 98 -3.46 -14.92 -0.62
CA GLU A 98 -3.75 -14.75 0.80
C GLU A 98 -3.72 -13.26 1.14
N THR A 99 -4.72 -12.78 1.88
CA THR A 99 -4.91 -11.34 2.13
C THR A 99 -4.71 -10.92 3.57
N TYR A 100 -4.62 -11.89 4.49
CA TYR A 100 -4.62 -11.64 5.94
C TYR A 100 -3.39 -12.19 6.67
N ILE A 101 -2.67 -13.16 6.10
CA ILE A 101 -1.50 -13.77 6.72
C ILE A 101 -0.20 -13.14 6.19
N ILE A 102 -0.18 -12.81 4.89
CA ILE A 102 1.00 -12.32 4.19
C ILE A 102 0.76 -10.88 3.77
N TYR A 103 1.60 -9.99 4.26
CA TYR A 103 1.51 -8.56 3.99
C TYR A 103 2.02 -8.14 2.61
N ASP A 104 2.45 -9.06 1.76
CA ASP A 104 3.12 -8.81 0.50
C ASP A 104 2.29 -9.09 -0.77
N ASN A 105 0.97 -9.20 -0.65
CA ASN A 105 0.06 -9.47 -1.77
C ASN A 105 -0.29 -8.24 -2.61
N ILE A 106 0.70 -7.50 -3.01
CA ILE A 106 0.49 -6.24 -3.74
C ILE A 106 -0.03 -6.43 -5.17
N TRP A 107 0.35 -7.53 -5.81
CA TRP A 107 0.13 -7.78 -7.23
C TRP A 107 -1.33 -7.76 -7.65
N ASP A 108 -2.19 -8.10 -6.73
CA ASP A 108 -3.60 -8.29 -6.99
C ASP A 108 -4.37 -7.02 -7.28
N LEU A 109 -3.98 -5.92 -6.64
CA LEU A 109 -4.73 -4.66 -6.72
C LEU A 109 -4.75 -4.07 -8.12
N PHE A 110 -3.73 -4.40 -8.91
CA PHE A 110 -3.51 -3.83 -10.23
C PHE A 110 -3.67 -4.83 -11.37
N ALA A 111 -3.95 -6.09 -11.07
CA ALA A 111 -4.07 -7.14 -12.08
C ALA A 111 -5.27 -6.93 -13.04
N PRO A 112 -5.22 -7.41 -14.28
CA PRO A 112 -6.34 -7.42 -15.19
C PRO A 112 -7.55 -8.17 -14.60
N ALA A 113 -8.75 -7.75 -14.97
CA ALA A 113 -9.99 -8.36 -14.48
C ALA A 113 -10.48 -9.52 -15.36
N GLN A 114 -9.91 -9.69 -16.54
CA GLN A 114 -10.31 -10.72 -17.50
C GLN A 114 -9.10 -11.26 -18.26
N PRO A 115 -9.17 -12.54 -18.73
CA PRO A 115 -8.10 -13.13 -19.50
C PRO A 115 -7.81 -12.36 -20.79
N THR A 116 -6.54 -12.34 -21.17
CA THR A 116 -6.08 -11.79 -22.45
C THR A 116 -5.50 -12.92 -23.30
N PRO A 117 -6.00 -13.13 -24.52
CA PRO A 117 -5.36 -14.05 -25.47
C PRO A 117 -3.95 -13.56 -25.81
N VAL A 118 -2.93 -14.34 -25.40
CA VAL A 118 -1.52 -14.01 -25.60
C VAL A 118 -0.98 -14.76 -26.81
N ALA A 119 -0.41 -14.04 -27.78
CA ALA A 119 0.21 -14.61 -28.97
C ALA A 119 1.64 -15.10 -28.72
N GLY A 120 2.35 -14.50 -27.77
CA GLY A 120 3.71 -14.86 -27.42
C GLY A 120 4.21 -14.13 -26.17
N VAL A 121 5.40 -14.51 -25.70
CA VAL A 121 6.04 -13.89 -24.53
C VAL A 121 7.29 -13.14 -24.93
N LEU A 122 7.59 -12.11 -24.17
CA LEU A 122 8.81 -11.29 -24.25
C LEU A 122 9.74 -11.70 -23.11
N ARG A 123 10.94 -12.19 -23.47
CA ARG A 123 11.92 -12.69 -22.51
C ARG A 123 12.99 -11.67 -22.22
N ASP A 124 13.47 -11.68 -21.00
CA ASP A 124 14.57 -10.81 -20.58
C ASP A 124 15.78 -10.93 -21.52
N TYR A 125 16.30 -9.76 -21.96
CA TYR A 125 17.44 -9.62 -22.87
C TYR A 125 17.24 -10.19 -24.28
N GLU A 126 16.05 -10.66 -24.62
CA GLU A 126 15.73 -11.16 -25.95
C GLU A 126 15.88 -10.04 -26.99
N ARG A 127 16.46 -10.41 -28.14
CA ARG A 127 16.44 -9.58 -29.34
C ARG A 127 15.56 -10.24 -30.36
N LEU A 128 14.62 -9.50 -30.88
CA LEU A 128 13.66 -10.01 -31.86
C LEU A 128 13.38 -8.94 -32.90
N GLU A 129 12.89 -9.39 -34.03
CA GLU A 129 12.41 -8.55 -35.11
C GLU A 129 10.90 -8.73 -35.25
N LEU A 130 10.14 -7.66 -35.14
CA LEU A 130 8.69 -7.65 -35.38
C LEU A 130 8.35 -6.52 -36.36
N ALA A 131 7.59 -6.83 -37.38
CA ALA A 131 7.19 -5.86 -38.41
C ALA A 131 8.38 -5.09 -39.05
N GLY A 132 9.53 -5.76 -39.23
CA GLY A 132 10.75 -5.14 -39.76
C GLY A 132 11.47 -4.21 -38.77
N ILE A 133 11.07 -4.20 -37.51
CA ILE A 133 11.70 -3.40 -36.46
C ILE A 133 12.48 -4.33 -35.53
N GLU A 134 13.81 -4.13 -35.46
CA GLU A 134 14.65 -4.81 -34.48
C GLU A 134 14.49 -4.16 -33.11
N LEU A 135 14.24 -4.95 -32.09
CA LEU A 135 14.07 -4.50 -30.71
C LEU A 135 14.79 -5.43 -29.73
N GLN A 136 15.09 -4.89 -28.55
CA GLN A 136 15.60 -5.63 -27.42
C GLN A 136 14.68 -5.44 -26.22
N VAL A 137 14.32 -6.55 -25.57
CA VAL A 137 13.61 -6.58 -24.29
C VAL A 137 14.61 -6.41 -23.16
N LEU A 138 14.36 -5.48 -22.25
CA LEU A 138 15.18 -5.31 -21.04
C LEU A 138 14.33 -5.60 -19.80
N PRO A 139 14.84 -6.38 -18.84
CA PRO A 139 14.23 -6.44 -17.52
C PRO A 139 14.38 -5.07 -16.85
N LEU A 140 13.26 -4.46 -16.53
CA LEU A 140 13.17 -3.19 -15.79
C LEU A 140 12.27 -3.35 -14.58
N PRO A 141 12.58 -4.28 -13.65
CA PRO A 141 11.74 -4.47 -12.47
C PRO A 141 11.58 -3.17 -11.69
N GLY A 142 10.39 -2.99 -11.14
CA GLY A 142 10.06 -1.76 -10.42
C GLY A 142 8.63 -1.83 -9.92
N ALA A 143 7.67 -1.36 -10.70
CA ALA A 143 6.25 -1.44 -10.38
C ALA A 143 5.77 -2.90 -10.28
N THR A 144 6.29 -3.79 -11.11
CA THR A 144 6.23 -5.25 -10.93
C THR A 144 7.65 -5.84 -10.95
N PRO A 145 7.88 -7.02 -10.35
CA PRO A 145 9.20 -7.69 -10.41
C PRO A 145 9.61 -8.13 -11.81
N THR A 146 8.65 -8.26 -12.69
CA THR A 146 8.81 -8.81 -14.04
C THR A 146 8.47 -7.79 -15.13
N GLN A 147 8.33 -6.51 -14.75
CA GLN A 147 8.21 -5.40 -15.68
C GLN A 147 9.40 -5.37 -16.63
N ILE A 148 9.11 -5.11 -17.91
CA ILE A 148 10.11 -4.98 -18.96
C ILE A 148 10.09 -3.58 -19.58
N GLY A 149 11.18 -3.24 -20.26
CA GLY A 149 11.24 -2.14 -21.19
C GLY A 149 11.60 -2.65 -22.58
N ILE A 150 11.31 -1.83 -23.58
CA ILE A 150 11.63 -2.09 -24.98
C ILE A 150 12.64 -1.06 -25.45
N VAL A 151 13.76 -1.52 -25.98
CA VAL A 151 14.81 -0.65 -26.56
C VAL A 151 14.94 -0.95 -28.04
N LEU A 152 14.93 0.08 -28.82
CA LEU A 152 15.08 -0.05 -30.28
C LEU A 152 15.73 1.21 -30.89
N ARG A 153 16.23 1.05 -32.12
CA ARG A 153 16.55 2.19 -32.98
C ARG A 153 15.33 2.51 -33.82
N THR A 154 14.88 3.74 -33.76
CA THR A 154 13.71 4.16 -34.52
C THR A 154 13.99 4.10 -36.03
N PRO A 155 13.04 3.56 -36.85
CA PRO A 155 13.28 3.29 -38.27
C PRO A 155 13.68 4.54 -39.09
N ALA A 156 13.03 5.66 -38.85
CA ALA A 156 13.27 6.87 -39.66
C ALA A 156 14.45 7.71 -39.15
N SER A 157 14.66 7.82 -37.83
CA SER A 157 15.68 8.71 -37.26
C SER A 157 16.94 7.98 -36.80
N GLY A 158 16.92 6.66 -36.68
CA GLY A 158 18.03 5.86 -36.19
C GLY A 158 18.37 6.11 -34.70
N ARG A 159 17.56 6.90 -33.98
CA ARG A 159 17.81 7.23 -32.58
C ARG A 159 17.55 6.01 -31.72
N LEU A 160 18.44 5.76 -30.76
CA LEU A 160 18.24 4.73 -29.74
C LEU A 160 17.27 5.26 -28.69
N VAL A 161 16.12 4.61 -28.56
CA VAL A 161 15.05 4.99 -27.63
C VAL A 161 14.74 3.84 -26.66
N ALA A 162 14.27 4.18 -25.48
CA ALA A 162 13.80 3.21 -24.51
C ALA A 162 12.38 3.53 -24.06
N PHE A 163 11.45 2.62 -24.32
CA PHE A 163 10.13 2.58 -23.69
C PHE A 163 10.33 1.94 -22.30
N CYS A 164 10.31 2.76 -21.28
CA CYS A 164 10.83 2.40 -19.97
C CYS A 164 9.74 2.11 -18.91
N ALA A 165 8.52 1.85 -19.39
CA ALA A 165 7.37 1.54 -18.53
C ALA A 165 7.21 2.56 -17.38
N GLU A 166 7.03 2.12 -16.15
CA GLU A 166 6.92 3.00 -14.97
C GLU A 166 8.27 3.25 -14.27
N THR A 167 9.40 2.93 -14.91
CA THR A 167 10.72 3.13 -14.28
C THR A 167 10.98 4.58 -13.90
N ILE A 168 10.54 5.53 -14.73
CA ILE A 168 10.67 6.97 -14.48
C ILE A 168 9.45 7.70 -15.02
N HIS A 169 8.99 8.74 -14.32
CA HIS A 169 7.92 9.64 -14.80
C HIS A 169 8.48 10.95 -15.35
N SER A 170 9.40 11.54 -14.63
CA SER A 170 10.06 12.80 -14.96
C SER A 170 11.42 12.82 -14.26
N PRO A 171 12.34 13.75 -14.58
CA PRO A 171 13.65 13.77 -13.95
C PRO A 171 13.60 13.61 -12.43
N GLY A 172 14.20 12.53 -11.91
CA GLY A 172 14.25 12.24 -10.47
C GLY A 172 12.97 11.71 -9.83
N ARG A 173 11.93 11.36 -10.60
CA ARG A 173 10.62 10.99 -10.04
C ARG A 173 10.03 9.74 -10.69
N VAL A 174 9.37 8.93 -9.87
CA VAL A 174 8.43 7.89 -10.30
C VAL A 174 7.00 8.45 -10.35
N ALA A 175 6.12 7.80 -11.08
CA ALA A 175 4.72 8.20 -11.16
C ALA A 175 3.98 7.93 -9.84
N ARG A 176 4.25 6.77 -9.22
CA ARG A 176 3.53 6.25 -8.06
C ARG A 176 4.48 5.51 -7.14
N LEU A 177 4.34 5.70 -5.83
CA LEU A 177 5.10 4.94 -4.83
C LEU A 177 4.39 3.65 -4.40
N ALA A 178 3.05 3.63 -4.45
CA ALA A 178 2.27 2.45 -4.06
C ALA A 178 2.71 1.15 -4.76
N PRO A 179 2.96 1.11 -6.08
CA PRO A 179 3.43 -0.10 -6.74
C PRO A 179 4.83 -0.56 -6.31
N LEU A 180 5.64 0.32 -5.76
CA LEU A 180 7.01 0.00 -5.32
C LEU A 180 7.05 -0.63 -3.93
N GLN A 181 5.93 -0.61 -3.22
CA GLN A 181 5.79 -1.24 -1.92
C GLN A 181 5.29 -2.67 -2.09
N TYR A 182 6.21 -3.64 -2.18
CA TYR A 182 5.86 -5.03 -2.43
C TYR A 182 5.36 -5.73 -1.17
N ASN A 183 5.83 -5.34 -0.02
CA ASN A 183 5.35 -5.82 1.26
C ASN A 183 4.84 -4.67 2.13
N TYR A 184 4.38 -4.99 3.32
CA TYR A 184 3.71 -4.07 4.22
C TYR A 184 4.57 -2.88 4.66
N VAL A 185 5.84 -3.11 4.97
CA VAL A 185 6.72 -2.09 5.57
C VAL A 185 7.87 -1.66 4.68
N GLU A 186 8.09 -2.32 3.56
CA GLU A 186 9.26 -2.09 2.72
C GLU A 186 8.90 -1.66 1.31
N LEU A 187 9.84 -0.96 0.69
CA LEU A 187 9.76 -0.53 -0.71
C LEU A 187 10.80 -1.26 -1.57
N PRO A 188 10.78 -2.62 -1.68
CA PRO A 188 11.77 -3.33 -2.48
C PRO A 188 11.70 -2.94 -3.96
N GLY A 189 10.54 -2.49 -4.43
CA GLY A 189 10.39 -1.93 -5.77
C GLY A 189 11.26 -0.70 -6.02
N SER A 190 11.55 0.12 -5.00
CA SER A 190 12.45 1.27 -5.15
C SER A 190 13.90 0.83 -5.44
N VAL A 191 14.34 -0.25 -4.81
CA VAL A 191 15.66 -0.86 -5.08
C VAL A 191 15.70 -1.39 -6.52
N ASN A 192 14.64 -2.09 -6.93
CA ASN A 192 14.51 -2.60 -8.29
C ASN A 192 14.52 -1.47 -9.33
N VAL A 193 13.78 -0.38 -9.10
CA VAL A 193 13.81 0.80 -9.99
C VAL A 193 15.20 1.41 -10.06
N SER A 194 15.93 1.45 -8.94
CA SER A 194 17.31 1.95 -8.93
C SER A 194 18.23 1.10 -9.82
N PHE A 195 18.11 -0.24 -9.79
CA PHE A 195 18.85 -1.12 -10.70
C PHE A 195 18.40 -0.94 -12.16
N SER A 196 17.11 -0.80 -12.42
CA SER A 196 16.56 -0.56 -13.75
C SER A 196 17.06 0.77 -14.34
N ALA A 197 17.10 1.82 -13.52
CA ALA A 197 17.69 3.10 -13.91
C ALA A 197 19.19 2.96 -14.24
N ALA A 198 19.96 2.20 -13.45
CA ALA A 198 21.37 1.92 -13.76
C ALA A 198 21.55 1.14 -15.07
N CYS A 199 20.64 0.20 -15.37
CA CYS A 199 20.64 -0.53 -16.63
C CYS A 199 20.42 0.41 -17.82
N LEU A 200 19.42 1.27 -17.78
CA LEU A 200 19.10 2.23 -18.82
C LEU A 200 20.23 3.26 -19.03
N ARG A 201 20.88 3.73 -17.97
CA ARG A 201 22.02 4.67 -18.06
C ARG A 201 23.19 4.11 -18.87
N ARG A 202 23.43 2.78 -18.81
CA ARG A 202 24.53 2.15 -19.57
C ARG A 202 24.31 2.11 -21.07
N LEU A 203 23.06 2.31 -21.53
CA LEU A 203 22.71 2.20 -22.95
C LEU A 203 22.89 3.51 -23.70
N ASP A 204 23.07 4.62 -22.99
CA ASP A 204 23.18 5.97 -23.56
C ASP A 204 22.03 6.26 -24.54
N VAL A 205 20.80 6.02 -24.12
CA VAL A 205 19.61 6.26 -24.93
C VAL A 205 19.43 7.75 -25.20
N ALA A 206 19.00 8.07 -26.40
CA ALA A 206 18.77 9.46 -26.80
C ALA A 206 17.48 10.05 -26.21
N ILE A 207 16.53 9.20 -25.83
CA ILE A 207 15.24 9.60 -25.25
C ILE A 207 14.66 8.43 -24.42
N LEU A 208 14.10 8.77 -23.28
CA LEU A 208 13.27 7.86 -22.48
C LEU A 208 11.81 8.15 -22.78
N LEU A 209 11.04 7.10 -23.00
CA LEU A 209 9.62 7.12 -23.30
C LEU A 209 8.87 6.41 -22.16
N PRO A 210 8.52 7.13 -21.09
CA PRO A 210 7.82 6.56 -19.96
C PRO A 210 6.35 6.25 -20.27
N SER A 211 5.82 5.21 -19.69
CA SER A 211 4.38 4.92 -19.80
C SER A 211 3.51 5.97 -19.09
N LEU A 212 4.05 6.63 -18.07
CA LEU A 212 3.41 7.72 -17.34
C LEU A 212 4.38 8.91 -17.28
N GLY A 213 3.97 10.04 -17.84
CA GLY A 213 4.80 11.25 -17.92
C GLY A 213 5.16 11.65 -19.34
N GLU A 214 5.87 12.74 -19.49
CA GLU A 214 6.32 13.23 -20.80
C GLU A 214 7.62 12.56 -21.24
N PRO A 215 7.88 12.43 -22.53
CA PRO A 215 9.17 11.98 -23.07
C PRO A 215 10.34 12.79 -22.51
N ILE A 216 11.42 12.12 -22.11
CA ILE A 216 12.60 12.76 -21.51
C ILE A 216 13.75 12.73 -22.52
N GLU A 217 14.00 13.85 -23.17
CA GLU A 217 15.05 14.04 -24.17
C GLU A 217 16.24 14.82 -23.60
N ASP A 218 15.99 15.77 -22.71
CA ASP A 218 17.06 16.53 -22.07
C ASP A 218 17.75 15.68 -20.99
N ARG A 219 19.00 15.34 -21.24
CA ARG A 219 19.88 14.55 -20.35
C ARG A 219 19.21 13.31 -19.73
N PRO A 220 18.79 12.32 -20.53
CA PRO A 220 18.13 11.11 -20.01
C PRO A 220 18.91 10.41 -18.90
N SER A 221 20.24 10.29 -19.04
CA SER A 221 21.11 9.70 -18.03
C SER A 221 21.12 10.48 -16.72
N GLY A 222 21.12 11.82 -16.77
CA GLY A 222 21.05 12.66 -15.58
C GLY A 222 19.70 12.59 -14.87
N ALA A 223 18.61 12.43 -15.64
CA ALA A 223 17.27 12.22 -15.08
C ALA A 223 17.19 10.90 -14.27
N LEU A 224 17.79 9.84 -14.78
CA LEU A 224 17.89 8.54 -14.11
C LEU A 224 18.82 8.57 -12.90
N GLU A 225 19.93 9.31 -12.97
CA GLU A 225 20.84 9.50 -11.83
C GLU A 225 20.16 10.15 -10.64
N LEU A 226 19.47 11.27 -10.89
CA LEU A 226 18.68 11.96 -9.87
C LEU A 226 17.58 11.04 -9.29
N LEU A 227 16.97 10.20 -10.13
CA LEU A 227 15.99 9.22 -9.67
C LEU A 227 16.60 8.22 -8.67
N GLN A 228 17.79 7.70 -8.97
CA GLN A 228 18.49 6.78 -8.06
C GLN A 228 18.80 7.44 -6.71
N GLU A 229 19.28 8.68 -6.71
CA GLU A 229 19.55 9.44 -5.49
C GLU A 229 18.28 9.61 -4.64
N ASN A 230 17.17 10.00 -5.26
CA ASN A 230 15.90 10.20 -4.56
C ASN A 230 15.32 8.90 -3.99
N LEU A 231 15.43 7.79 -4.72
CA LEU A 231 14.93 6.48 -4.26
C LEU A 231 15.73 5.95 -3.07
N VAL A 232 17.05 6.14 -3.07
CA VAL A 232 17.92 5.75 -1.94
C VAL A 232 17.53 6.53 -0.69
N ALA A 233 17.36 7.85 -0.80
CA ALA A 233 16.96 8.69 0.32
C ALA A 233 15.59 8.25 0.88
N HIS A 234 14.63 7.95 -0.01
CA HIS A 234 13.30 7.53 0.40
C HIS A 234 13.28 6.14 1.08
N ALA A 235 14.04 5.18 0.55
CA ALA A 235 14.16 3.84 1.14
C ALA A 235 14.82 3.88 2.52
N TRP A 236 15.82 4.75 2.71
CA TRP A 236 16.48 4.93 4.00
C TRP A 236 15.53 5.40 5.10
N ASP A 237 14.64 6.33 4.79
CA ASP A 237 13.67 6.84 5.77
C ASP A 237 12.73 5.74 6.30
N ARG A 238 12.47 4.70 5.52
CA ARG A 238 11.61 3.57 5.93
C ARG A 238 12.36 2.46 6.70
N ASP A 239 13.63 2.26 6.44
CA ASP A 239 14.44 1.29 7.19
C ASP A 239 14.60 1.67 8.68
N VAL A 240 14.43 2.92 9.01
CA VAL A 240 14.49 3.40 10.40
C VAL A 240 13.28 2.93 11.20
N GLU A 241 12.11 2.77 10.58
CA GLU A 241 10.89 2.26 11.22
C GLU A 241 11.09 0.84 11.79
N ARG A 242 11.81 -0.02 11.10
CA ARG A 242 12.12 -1.39 11.55
C ARG A 242 12.84 -1.46 12.89
N ARG A 243 13.63 -0.43 13.23
CA ARG A 243 14.44 -0.38 14.45
C ARG A 243 13.68 0.18 15.65
N ALA A 244 12.53 0.80 15.39
CA ALA A 244 11.78 1.56 16.37
C ALA A 244 10.72 0.77 17.14
N LEU A 245 10.50 -0.50 16.78
CA LEU A 245 9.51 -1.33 17.44
C LEU A 245 10.00 -1.75 18.81
N GLY A 246 9.60 -0.97 19.81
CA GLY A 246 10.07 -1.07 21.17
C GLY A 246 9.69 -2.36 21.89
N VAL A 247 10.53 -2.74 22.83
CA VAL A 247 10.36 -3.87 23.72
C VAL A 247 9.12 -3.67 24.61
N VAL A 248 8.20 -4.60 24.55
CA VAL A 248 7.01 -4.61 25.42
C VAL A 248 7.40 -5.13 26.81
N GLY A 249 6.95 -4.45 27.87
CA GLY A 249 7.20 -4.84 29.26
C GLY A 249 6.53 -6.18 29.64
N HIS A 250 6.92 -6.73 30.80
CA HIS A 250 6.43 -8.03 31.27
C HIS A 250 5.08 -7.98 31.99
N ASP A 251 4.59 -6.78 32.35
CA ASP A 251 3.31 -6.63 33.01
C ASP A 251 2.16 -6.80 32.01
N ARG A 252 1.09 -7.49 32.41
CA ARG A 252 -0.06 -7.76 31.53
C ARG A 252 -0.83 -6.50 31.12
N VAL A 253 -0.88 -5.51 32.00
CA VAL A 253 -1.42 -4.17 31.73
C VAL A 253 -0.54 -3.12 32.38
N LEU A 254 -0.45 -1.96 31.76
CA LEU A 254 0.27 -0.77 32.26
C LEU A 254 -0.69 0.40 32.38
N ARG A 255 -0.63 1.08 33.51
CA ARG A 255 -1.37 2.31 33.77
C ARG A 255 -0.69 3.49 33.08
N LEU A 256 -1.45 4.26 32.31
CA LEU A 256 -0.98 5.48 31.65
C LEU A 256 -1.46 6.74 32.39
N SER A 257 -2.67 6.73 32.92
CA SER A 257 -3.24 7.72 33.81
C SER A 257 -4.15 7.05 34.83
N ASP A 258 -4.89 7.80 35.63
CA ASP A 258 -5.84 7.21 36.57
C ASP A 258 -6.89 6.34 35.87
N SER A 259 -7.32 6.76 34.68
CA SER A 259 -8.41 6.12 33.96
C SER A 259 -8.00 5.51 32.61
N VAL A 260 -6.73 5.63 32.17
CA VAL A 260 -6.27 5.09 30.88
C VAL A 260 -5.18 4.02 31.12
N TRP A 261 -5.41 2.84 30.56
CA TRP A 261 -4.53 1.68 30.67
C TRP A 261 -4.23 1.08 29.31
N ARG A 262 -3.16 0.31 29.20
CA ARG A 262 -2.83 -0.42 27.98
C ARG A 262 -2.49 -1.87 28.24
N SER A 263 -2.79 -2.74 27.28
CA SER A 263 -2.30 -4.11 27.23
C SER A 263 -0.81 -4.15 26.88
N THR A 264 -0.11 -5.18 27.33
CA THR A 264 1.28 -5.47 26.98
C THR A 264 1.42 -6.78 26.20
N GLN A 265 0.31 -7.46 25.89
CA GLN A 265 0.29 -8.81 25.35
C GLN A 265 -0.38 -8.92 23.96
N GLY A 266 -0.82 -7.83 23.38
CA GLY A 266 -1.33 -7.79 22.02
C GLY A 266 -0.22 -7.57 20.99
N HIS A 267 -0.36 -8.10 19.79
CA HIS A 267 0.46 -7.69 18.66
C HIS A 267 0.23 -6.21 18.38
N ALA A 268 -1.03 -5.82 18.20
CA ALA A 268 -1.43 -4.43 18.37
C ALA A 268 -1.82 -4.19 19.86
N THR A 269 -1.45 -3.04 20.38
CA THR A 269 -1.73 -2.66 21.77
C THR A 269 -3.20 -2.32 21.93
N SER A 270 -3.91 -3.03 22.82
CA SER A 270 -5.24 -2.63 23.27
C SER A 270 -5.14 -1.57 24.35
N HIS A 271 -5.95 -0.52 24.25
CA HIS A 271 -6.07 0.52 25.26
C HIS A 271 -7.44 0.46 25.93
N PHE A 272 -7.45 0.64 27.24
CA PHE A 272 -8.64 0.58 28.07
C PHE A 272 -8.89 1.96 28.69
N ILE A 273 -10.08 2.50 28.49
CA ILE A 273 -10.50 3.79 29.02
C ILE A 273 -11.61 3.52 30.02
N LEU A 274 -11.34 3.81 31.30
CA LEU A 274 -12.25 3.55 32.40
C LEU A 274 -13.21 4.73 32.52
N GLY A 275 -14.49 4.45 32.46
CA GLY A 275 -15.53 5.44 32.70
C GLY A 275 -15.91 5.51 34.19
N PRO A 276 -16.45 6.65 34.65
CA PRO A 276 -16.96 6.83 35.99
C PRO A 276 -18.02 5.81 36.42
N SER A 277 -18.74 5.20 35.50
CA SER A 277 -19.74 4.15 35.79
C SER A 277 -19.13 2.80 36.19
N GLY A 278 -17.79 2.65 36.10
CA GLY A 278 -17.10 1.37 36.34
C GLY A 278 -17.03 0.46 35.12
N GLN A 279 -17.43 0.95 33.95
CA GLN A 279 -17.24 0.24 32.68
C GLN A 279 -15.95 0.67 31.99
N ALA A 280 -15.44 -0.14 31.04
CA ALA A 280 -14.33 0.21 30.19
C ALA A 280 -14.73 0.24 28.72
N LEU A 281 -14.23 1.25 27.99
CA LEU A 281 -14.22 1.27 26.53
C LEU A 281 -12.84 0.77 26.09
N VAL A 282 -12.82 -0.13 25.10
CA VAL A 282 -11.57 -0.74 24.57
C VAL A 282 -11.28 -0.18 23.21
N ILE A 283 -10.07 0.31 22.98
CA ILE A 283 -9.58 0.68 21.65
C ILE A 283 -8.67 -0.42 21.16
N ASP A 284 -8.97 -0.99 19.99
CA ASP A 284 -8.35 -2.14 19.37
C ASP A 284 -8.33 -3.40 20.21
N TYR A 285 -8.54 -4.55 19.60
CA TYR A 285 -8.45 -5.85 20.27
C TYR A 285 -8.10 -6.94 19.26
N GLY A 286 -6.82 -7.23 19.17
CA GLY A 286 -6.29 -8.17 18.20
C GLY A 286 -5.82 -9.48 18.77
N TYR A 287 -4.77 -10.05 18.22
CA TYR A 287 -4.20 -11.31 18.68
C TYR A 287 -2.95 -11.10 19.53
N TRP A 288 -2.58 -12.17 20.20
CA TRP A 288 -1.46 -12.20 21.12
C TRP A 288 -0.11 -12.08 20.41
N HIS A 289 0.85 -11.48 21.13
CA HIS A 289 2.24 -11.45 20.80
C HIS A 289 3.08 -11.86 22.03
N ALA A 290 4.07 -12.70 21.87
CA ALA A 290 4.95 -13.09 22.96
C ALA A 290 5.79 -11.89 23.44
N ALA A 291 5.74 -11.61 24.74
CA ALA A 291 6.56 -10.59 25.35
C ALA A 291 8.06 -10.87 25.10
N GLY A 292 8.78 -9.90 24.55
CA GLY A 292 10.22 -10.00 24.29
C GLY A 292 10.60 -10.48 22.90
N SER A 293 9.65 -10.92 22.08
CA SER A 293 9.86 -11.01 20.62
C SER A 293 9.69 -9.63 20.01
N GLY A 294 10.53 -9.25 19.09
CA GLY A 294 10.32 -8.02 18.31
C GLY A 294 8.97 -8.08 17.60
N ALA A 295 8.35 -6.94 17.32
CA ALA A 295 7.01 -6.89 16.75
C ALA A 295 6.85 -7.65 15.42
N PHE A 296 7.94 -7.93 14.75
CA PHE A 296 8.04 -8.84 13.60
C PHE A 296 9.00 -9.98 13.93
N ASP A 297 8.63 -10.81 14.94
CA ASP A 297 9.37 -12.03 15.17
C ASP A 297 9.10 -12.97 13.99
N LEU A 298 10.16 -13.25 13.24
CA LEU A 298 10.16 -14.23 12.16
C LEU A 298 9.60 -15.61 12.60
N ASN A 299 9.62 -15.92 13.90
CA ASN A 299 9.04 -17.13 14.43
C ASN A 299 7.51 -17.12 14.38
N LEU A 300 6.86 -15.95 14.53
CA LEU A 300 5.41 -15.85 14.39
C LEU A 300 4.98 -16.10 12.94
N ASP A 301 5.70 -15.53 11.99
CA ASP A 301 5.48 -15.78 10.57
C ASP A 301 5.79 -17.23 10.20
N HIS A 302 6.85 -17.82 10.78
CA HIS A 302 7.14 -19.24 10.63
C HIS A 302 6.06 -20.15 11.24
N GLU A 303 5.54 -19.83 12.40
CA GLU A 303 4.44 -20.58 13.00
C GLU A 303 3.17 -20.45 12.15
N GLN A 304 2.90 -19.30 11.57
CA GLN A 304 1.77 -19.11 10.66
C GLN A 304 1.95 -19.89 9.35
N LEU A 305 3.15 -19.90 8.80
CA LEU A 305 3.47 -20.65 7.57
C LEU A 305 3.48 -22.17 7.81
N LEU A 306 3.98 -22.62 8.95
CA LEU A 306 4.07 -24.04 9.28
C LEU A 306 2.76 -24.61 9.84
N MET A 307 1.88 -23.75 10.36
CA MET A 307 0.59 -24.16 10.96
C MET A 307 -0.57 -23.31 10.41
N PRO A 308 -0.83 -23.38 9.10
CA PRO A 308 -1.87 -22.58 8.45
C PRO A 308 -3.27 -22.82 9.00
N ALA A 309 -3.48 -23.94 9.70
CA ALA A 309 -4.72 -24.26 10.39
C ALA A 309 -4.78 -23.73 11.82
N TYR A 310 -3.77 -22.96 12.28
CA TYR A 310 -3.80 -22.41 13.63
C TYR A 310 -4.86 -21.32 13.71
N PRO A 311 -6.00 -21.58 14.33
CA PRO A 311 -7.07 -20.61 14.31
C PRO A 311 -6.65 -19.39 15.10
N TYR A 312 -6.91 -18.21 14.55
CA TYR A 312 -6.80 -16.93 15.25
C TYR A 312 -7.43 -16.96 16.65
N GLY A 313 -8.41 -17.84 16.86
CA GLY A 313 -9.04 -18.08 18.15
C GLY A 313 -8.07 -18.41 19.27
N GLU A 314 -7.05 -19.22 19.03
CA GLU A 314 -6.08 -19.59 20.07
C GLU A 314 -5.14 -18.43 20.40
N ARG A 315 -4.80 -17.60 19.45
CA ARG A 315 -3.97 -16.41 19.66
C ARG A 315 -4.70 -15.29 20.39
N ARG A 316 -6.01 -15.30 20.39
CA ARG A 316 -6.85 -14.31 21.09
C ARG A 316 -6.97 -14.57 22.58
N ARG A 317 -6.78 -15.81 23.02
CA ARG A 317 -6.91 -16.18 24.45
C ARG A 317 -6.02 -15.39 25.39
N PRO A 318 -4.73 -15.16 25.10
CA PRO A 318 -3.87 -14.39 25.99
C PRO A 318 -4.34 -12.95 26.22
N LEU A 319 -5.11 -12.36 25.31
CA LEU A 319 -5.68 -11.02 25.54
C LEU A 319 -6.68 -11.00 26.68
N LEU A 320 -7.36 -12.10 26.96
CA LEU A 320 -8.23 -12.22 28.12
C LEU A 320 -7.46 -12.06 29.42
N HIS A 321 -6.17 -12.45 29.46
CA HIS A 321 -5.30 -12.23 30.61
C HIS A 321 -5.07 -10.74 30.90
N SER A 322 -5.03 -9.90 29.89
CA SER A 322 -4.98 -8.44 30.08
C SER A 322 -6.28 -7.90 30.67
N LEU A 323 -7.44 -8.43 30.26
CA LEU A 323 -8.74 -8.07 30.84
C LEU A 323 -8.84 -8.53 32.29
N ASP A 324 -8.39 -9.75 32.62
CA ASP A 324 -8.36 -10.26 33.99
C ASP A 324 -7.47 -9.37 34.86
N ALA A 325 -6.28 -9.03 34.39
CA ALA A 325 -5.38 -8.13 35.11
C ALA A 325 -5.96 -6.72 35.28
N LEU A 326 -6.69 -6.21 34.28
CA LEU A 326 -7.38 -4.92 34.39
C LEU A 326 -8.45 -4.98 35.47
N ARG A 327 -9.28 -6.03 35.46
CA ARG A 327 -10.32 -6.24 36.46
C ARG A 327 -9.75 -6.34 37.87
N GLU A 328 -8.67 -7.12 38.04
CA GLU A 328 -7.97 -7.27 39.34
C GLU A 328 -7.47 -5.92 39.88
N GLN A 329 -6.96 -5.05 39.00
CA GLN A 329 -6.33 -3.79 39.41
C GLN A 329 -7.31 -2.63 39.53
N THR A 330 -8.42 -2.65 38.80
CA THR A 330 -9.33 -1.51 38.68
C THR A 330 -10.73 -1.79 39.18
N GLY A 331 -11.13 -3.06 39.33
CA GLY A 331 -12.50 -3.45 39.66
C GLY A 331 -13.49 -3.29 38.48
N VAL A 332 -13.03 -2.98 37.27
CA VAL A 332 -13.89 -2.95 36.08
C VAL A 332 -14.46 -4.34 35.81
N GLU A 333 -15.77 -4.43 35.68
CA GLU A 333 -16.47 -5.70 35.42
C GLU A 333 -16.88 -5.81 33.94
N ASP A 334 -17.40 -4.74 33.37
CA ASP A 334 -18.00 -4.73 32.04
C ASP A 334 -17.22 -3.91 31.02
N LEU A 335 -17.25 -4.40 29.78
CA LEU A 335 -16.76 -3.70 28.60
C LEU A 335 -17.94 -3.04 27.88
N ALA A 336 -17.99 -1.71 27.90
CA ALA A 336 -19.07 -0.95 27.27
C ALA A 336 -19.09 -1.12 25.74
N ALA A 337 -17.92 -1.11 25.13
CA ALA A 337 -17.74 -1.36 23.71
C ALA A 337 -16.25 -1.60 23.37
N VAL A 338 -16.01 -2.15 22.20
CA VAL A 338 -14.71 -2.12 21.53
C VAL A 338 -14.78 -1.24 20.31
N VAL A 339 -13.78 -0.35 20.16
CA VAL A 339 -13.70 0.63 19.08
C VAL A 339 -12.39 0.38 18.32
N PRO A 340 -12.42 -0.22 17.11
CA PRO A 340 -11.20 -0.40 16.33
C PRO A 340 -10.76 0.92 15.69
N THR A 341 -9.44 1.12 15.58
CA THR A 341 -8.86 2.27 14.87
C THR A 341 -8.87 2.07 13.36
N HIS A 342 -8.68 0.82 12.93
CA HIS A 342 -8.74 0.41 11.52
C HIS A 342 -9.02 -1.11 11.41
N TYR A 343 -9.10 -1.62 10.19
CA TYR A 343 -9.61 -2.97 9.91
C TYR A 343 -8.56 -4.09 9.91
N HIS A 344 -7.28 -3.80 10.15
CA HIS A 344 -6.25 -4.84 10.10
C HIS A 344 -6.49 -5.92 11.16
N ASP A 345 -6.14 -7.14 10.81
CA ASP A 345 -6.43 -8.34 11.59
C ASP A 345 -5.86 -8.31 13.00
N ASP A 346 -4.67 -7.77 13.18
CA ASP A 346 -4.03 -7.62 14.50
C ASP A 346 -4.70 -6.60 15.43
N HIS A 347 -5.59 -5.74 14.90
CA HIS A 347 -6.41 -4.79 15.65
C HIS A 347 -7.82 -5.30 15.95
N VAL A 348 -8.33 -6.24 15.14
CA VAL A 348 -9.76 -6.59 15.19
C VAL A 348 -10.06 -8.07 15.43
N CYS A 349 -9.12 -8.99 15.22
CA CYS A 349 -9.41 -10.42 15.25
C CYS A 349 -9.86 -10.95 16.63
N GLY A 350 -9.61 -10.23 17.69
CA GLY A 350 -10.09 -10.54 19.05
C GLY A 350 -11.53 -10.10 19.31
N ILE A 351 -12.08 -9.20 18.49
CA ILE A 351 -13.43 -8.63 18.71
C ILE A 351 -14.51 -9.71 18.73
N PRO A 352 -14.57 -10.69 17.80
CA PRO A 352 -15.57 -11.75 17.85
C PRO A 352 -15.47 -12.60 19.14
N LEU A 353 -14.30 -12.68 19.75
CA LEU A 353 -14.15 -13.37 21.05
C LEU A 353 -14.83 -12.58 22.18
N LEU A 354 -14.64 -11.26 22.22
CA LEU A 354 -15.32 -10.39 23.20
C LEU A 354 -16.83 -10.43 23.02
N GLN A 355 -17.31 -10.37 21.79
CA GLN A 355 -18.74 -10.48 21.47
C GLN A 355 -19.33 -11.80 21.94
N ARG A 356 -18.61 -12.91 21.71
CA ARG A 356 -19.10 -14.24 22.11
C ARG A 356 -19.08 -14.47 23.63
N LEU A 357 -18.07 -13.96 24.34
CA LEU A 357 -17.89 -14.23 25.77
C LEU A 357 -18.64 -13.23 26.66
N TYR A 358 -18.72 -11.99 26.24
CA TYR A 358 -19.19 -10.89 27.08
C TYR A 358 -20.30 -10.06 26.42
N ASP A 359 -20.74 -10.44 25.19
CA ASP A 359 -21.67 -9.67 24.34
C ASP A 359 -21.22 -8.20 24.16
N THR A 360 -19.90 -7.96 24.17
CA THR A 360 -19.34 -6.62 24.05
C THR A 360 -19.67 -6.03 22.68
N PRO A 361 -20.35 -4.87 22.61
CA PRO A 361 -20.66 -4.23 21.35
C PRO A 361 -19.39 -3.76 20.61
N CYS A 362 -19.41 -3.84 19.28
CA CYS A 362 -18.40 -3.21 18.43
C CYS A 362 -18.95 -1.88 17.89
N TRP A 363 -18.28 -0.78 18.21
CA TRP A 363 -18.58 0.55 17.67
C TRP A 363 -17.47 0.92 16.68
N ALA A 364 -17.69 0.66 15.42
CA ALA A 364 -16.66 0.85 14.38
C ALA A 364 -16.83 2.21 13.67
N PRO A 365 -15.73 2.90 13.34
CA PRO A 365 -15.77 4.04 12.43
C PRO A 365 -16.48 3.69 11.12
N ALA A 366 -17.38 4.58 10.67
CA ALA A 366 -18.29 4.31 9.56
C ALA A 366 -17.59 4.07 8.23
N ASN A 367 -16.35 4.59 8.05
CA ASN A 367 -15.57 4.45 6.83
C ASN A 367 -15.06 3.05 6.56
N PHE A 368 -15.03 2.16 7.57
CA PHE A 368 -14.65 0.73 7.38
C PHE A 368 -15.60 -0.26 8.08
N ALA A 369 -16.68 0.18 8.70
CA ALA A 369 -17.64 -0.70 9.38
C ALA A 369 -18.12 -1.85 8.49
N ARG A 370 -18.48 -1.57 7.24
CA ARG A 370 -18.94 -2.59 6.28
C ARG A 370 -17.83 -3.58 5.90
N LEU A 371 -16.58 -3.16 5.93
CA LEU A 371 -15.45 -4.06 5.66
C LEU A 371 -15.32 -5.10 6.78
N LEU A 372 -15.61 -4.74 8.03
CA LEU A 372 -15.64 -5.66 9.15
C LEU A 372 -16.82 -6.64 9.07
N GLU A 373 -17.99 -6.17 8.62
CA GLU A 373 -19.21 -7.00 8.51
C GLU A 373 -19.14 -7.98 7.35
N ASP A 374 -18.52 -7.60 6.23
CA ASP A 374 -18.40 -8.43 5.02
C ASP A 374 -16.98 -8.37 4.44
N PRO A 375 -15.99 -8.94 5.13
CA PRO A 375 -14.60 -8.90 4.69
C PRO A 375 -14.38 -9.61 3.35
N GLY A 376 -15.22 -10.60 3.02
CA GLY A 376 -15.13 -11.35 1.78
C GLY A 376 -15.48 -10.54 0.52
N ALA A 377 -16.26 -9.47 0.65
CA ALA A 377 -16.59 -8.57 -0.44
C ALA A 377 -15.45 -7.57 -0.77
N HIS A 378 -14.43 -7.51 0.06
CA HIS A 378 -13.35 -6.52 -0.04
C HIS A 378 -12.00 -7.21 -0.27
N ARG A 379 -11.13 -6.54 -1.05
CA ARG A 379 -9.80 -7.06 -1.41
C ARG A 379 -8.72 -6.10 -0.91
N PHE A 380 -8.67 -5.94 0.41
CA PHE A 380 -7.61 -5.18 1.06
C PHE A 380 -6.62 -6.10 1.78
N PRO A 381 -5.33 -5.73 1.85
CA PRO A 381 -4.36 -6.48 2.63
C PRO A 381 -4.73 -6.47 4.11
N CYS A 382 -4.27 -7.49 4.84
CA CYS A 382 -4.43 -7.61 6.29
C CYS A 382 -5.89 -7.60 6.78
N THR A 383 -6.83 -7.95 5.92
CA THR A 383 -8.25 -8.02 6.30
C THR A 383 -8.52 -9.29 7.07
N PHE A 384 -9.05 -9.16 8.28
CA PHE A 384 -9.47 -10.32 9.07
C PHE A 384 -10.63 -11.04 8.38
N PRO A 385 -10.55 -12.38 8.15
CA PRO A 385 -11.47 -13.09 7.28
C PRO A 385 -12.84 -13.39 7.88
N GLN A 386 -12.99 -13.33 9.22
CA GLN A 386 -14.26 -13.58 9.87
C GLN A 386 -15.08 -12.28 9.97
N PRO A 387 -16.37 -12.30 9.61
CA PRO A 387 -17.25 -11.17 9.86
C PRO A 387 -17.31 -10.77 11.33
N ILE A 388 -17.31 -9.48 11.58
CA ILE A 388 -17.46 -8.88 12.90
C ILE A 388 -18.79 -8.12 12.90
N ARG A 389 -19.66 -8.41 13.89
CA ARG A 389 -20.90 -7.66 14.07
C ARG A 389 -20.57 -6.24 14.48
N VAL A 390 -21.00 -5.27 13.69
CA VAL A 390 -20.91 -3.85 14.05
C VAL A 390 -22.23 -3.39 14.65
N ASP A 391 -22.23 -3.10 15.95
CA ASP A 391 -23.44 -2.71 16.66
C ASP A 391 -23.73 -1.21 16.49
N ARG A 392 -22.70 -0.41 16.21
CA ARG A 392 -22.82 1.02 15.93
C ARG A 392 -21.74 1.47 14.96
N ALA A 393 -22.15 2.11 13.87
CA ALA A 393 -21.25 2.84 12.99
C ALA A 393 -21.07 4.28 13.52
N LEU A 394 -19.81 4.66 13.80
CA LEU A 394 -19.45 5.98 14.31
C LEU A 394 -19.14 6.90 13.12
N ALA A 395 -19.87 7.99 13.00
CA ALA A 395 -19.59 9.00 12.00
C ALA A 395 -18.23 9.68 12.29
N LEU A 396 -17.51 9.99 11.24
CA LEU A 396 -16.26 10.75 11.35
C LEU A 396 -16.59 12.26 11.35
N ASP A 397 -15.70 13.03 11.95
CA ASP A 397 -15.91 14.47 12.21
C ASP A 397 -17.07 14.78 13.18
N GLU A 398 -17.54 13.77 13.92
CA GLU A 398 -18.52 13.90 14.99
C GLU A 398 -17.90 13.59 16.36
N THR A 399 -18.67 13.87 17.40
CA THR A 399 -18.30 13.54 18.78
C THR A 399 -19.20 12.46 19.33
N LEU A 400 -18.62 11.56 20.13
CA LEU A 400 -19.32 10.58 20.93
C LEU A 400 -19.16 10.94 22.40
N ASP A 401 -20.28 11.26 23.08
CA ASP A 401 -20.28 11.34 24.53
C ASP A 401 -20.58 9.96 25.11
N TRP A 402 -19.61 9.37 25.81
CA TRP A 402 -19.77 8.11 26.51
C TRP A 402 -19.30 8.27 27.97
N ASP A 403 -20.19 7.97 28.88
CA ASP A 403 -19.94 8.00 30.32
C ASP A 403 -19.29 9.32 30.84
N GLY A 404 -19.70 10.45 30.26
CA GLY A 404 -19.15 11.78 30.56
C GLY A 404 -17.83 12.09 29.88
N ILE A 405 -17.28 11.16 29.11
CA ILE A 405 -16.05 11.35 28.32
C ILE A 405 -16.44 11.66 26.88
N ARG A 406 -15.89 12.74 26.34
CA ARG A 406 -16.12 13.14 24.95
C ARG A 406 -15.02 12.66 24.04
N PHE A 407 -15.38 11.82 23.08
CA PHE A 407 -14.50 11.32 22.04
C PHE A 407 -14.72 12.07 20.72
N HIS A 408 -13.64 12.39 20.06
CA HIS A 408 -13.61 12.99 18.73
C HIS A 408 -13.07 11.95 17.74
N PHE A 409 -13.80 11.76 16.64
CA PHE A 409 -13.36 10.87 15.57
C PHE A 409 -13.04 11.70 14.33
N ALA A 410 -11.91 11.44 13.72
CA ALA A 410 -11.54 12.07 12.46
C ALA A 410 -11.01 11.02 11.46
N PRO A 411 -11.25 11.20 10.15
CA PRO A 411 -10.74 10.28 9.17
C PRO A 411 -9.21 10.30 9.16
N MET A 412 -8.64 9.10 9.06
CA MET A 412 -7.20 8.90 8.94
C MET A 412 -6.93 8.03 7.72
N SER A 413 -5.93 8.39 6.93
CA SER A 413 -5.56 7.65 5.74
C SER A 413 -4.06 7.80 5.50
N GLY A 414 -3.39 6.69 5.31
CA GLY A 414 -1.94 6.63 5.14
C GLY A 414 -1.44 5.22 5.34
N HIS A 415 -1.44 4.74 6.56
CA HIS A 415 -1.15 3.34 6.90
C HIS A 415 -2.17 2.39 6.24
N THR A 416 -3.45 2.71 6.37
CA THR A 416 -4.52 2.11 5.56
C THR A 416 -5.31 3.20 4.84
N ARG A 417 -6.11 2.78 3.84
CA ARG A 417 -7.04 3.70 3.19
C ARG A 417 -8.16 4.18 4.13
N PHE A 418 -8.57 3.33 5.06
CA PHE A 418 -9.70 3.55 5.95
C PHE A 418 -9.31 3.30 7.40
N ALA A 419 -9.13 4.36 8.13
CA ALA A 419 -8.83 4.35 9.55
C ALA A 419 -9.44 5.60 10.22
N ALA A 420 -9.38 5.67 11.54
CA ALA A 420 -9.83 6.81 12.30
C ALA A 420 -8.82 7.23 13.36
N LEU A 421 -8.63 8.54 13.50
CA LEU A 421 -8.08 9.15 14.70
C LEU A 421 -9.16 9.15 15.79
N ILE A 422 -8.77 8.85 17.02
CA ILE A 422 -9.64 8.89 18.19
C ILE A 422 -9.00 9.80 19.22
N GLY A 423 -9.59 10.98 19.46
CA GLY A 423 -9.09 11.95 20.43
C GLY A 423 -10.04 12.10 21.61
N TRP A 424 -9.52 12.25 22.81
CA TRP A 424 -10.32 12.54 24.03
C TRP A 424 -9.49 13.26 25.07
N GLU A 425 -10.15 13.84 26.08
CA GLU A 425 -9.52 14.39 27.26
C GLU A 425 -10.04 13.66 28.50
N LEU A 426 -9.14 13.19 29.34
CA LEU A 426 -9.46 12.49 30.59
C LEU A 426 -8.28 12.66 31.56
N ASP A 427 -8.57 12.74 32.85
CA ASP A 427 -7.58 12.98 33.92
C ASP A 427 -6.75 14.26 33.72
N GLY A 428 -7.29 15.24 32.97
CA GLY A 428 -6.59 16.48 32.61
C GLY A 428 -5.53 16.30 31.53
N ILE A 429 -5.54 15.17 30.82
CA ILE A 429 -4.60 14.82 29.75
C ILE A 429 -5.40 14.66 28.44
N ARG A 430 -4.91 15.28 27.37
CA ARG A 430 -5.46 15.08 26.02
C ARG A 430 -4.72 13.92 25.35
N PHE A 431 -5.47 12.90 25.02
CA PHE A 431 -4.97 11.72 24.31
C PHE A 431 -5.43 11.75 22.85
N VAL A 432 -4.58 11.23 21.97
CA VAL A 432 -5.00 10.81 20.63
C VAL A 432 -4.49 9.40 20.34
N HIS A 433 -5.35 8.54 19.81
CA HIS A 433 -4.95 7.24 19.27
C HIS A 433 -4.85 7.33 17.75
N THR A 434 -3.70 6.96 17.22
CA THR A 434 -3.36 7.12 15.80
C THR A 434 -3.31 5.79 15.05
N GLY A 435 -3.85 4.70 15.63
CA GLY A 435 -3.68 3.38 15.02
C GLY A 435 -2.20 3.12 14.76
N ASP A 436 -1.84 2.87 13.52
CA ASP A 436 -0.48 2.58 13.09
C ASP A 436 0.18 3.75 12.36
N GLN A 437 -0.24 4.97 12.66
CA GLN A 437 0.36 6.19 12.08
C GLN A 437 0.97 7.07 13.16
N TYR A 438 1.85 7.98 12.74
CA TYR A 438 2.44 9.04 13.58
C TYR A 438 3.17 8.54 14.83
N GLY A 439 3.64 7.29 14.78
CA GLY A 439 4.49 6.72 15.83
C GLY A 439 5.93 7.28 15.79
N PRO A 440 6.67 7.14 16.91
CA PRO A 440 8.05 7.61 16.95
C PRO A 440 8.97 6.72 16.14
N ILE A 441 10.03 7.32 15.62
CA ILE A 441 11.22 6.59 15.23
C ILE A 441 12.09 6.47 16.46
N ALA A 442 12.09 5.32 17.10
CA ALA A 442 12.61 5.15 18.45
C ALA A 442 14.09 4.76 18.52
N SER A 443 14.95 5.09 17.58
CA SER A 443 16.35 4.62 17.63
C SER A 443 17.38 5.68 17.99
N ASP A 444 17.02 6.94 17.98
CA ASP A 444 17.98 8.02 18.20
C ASP A 444 17.77 8.67 19.58
N ASP A 445 18.85 9.02 20.23
CA ASP A 445 18.86 9.85 21.44
C ASP A 445 19.51 11.20 21.09
N PRO A 446 18.74 12.28 20.97
CA PRO A 446 17.30 12.43 21.18
C PRO A 446 16.44 11.78 20.07
N PRO A 447 15.20 11.39 20.37
CA PRO A 447 14.32 10.74 19.41
C PRO A 447 14.10 11.63 18.18
N ARG A 448 14.30 11.05 17.01
CA ARG A 448 14.06 11.73 15.74
C ARG A 448 12.66 11.36 15.23
N TRP A 449 11.87 12.36 14.93
CA TRP A 449 10.54 12.18 14.38
C TRP A 449 10.59 12.11 12.85
N SER A 450 9.98 11.07 12.28
CA SER A 450 9.65 11.03 10.86
C SER A 450 8.41 10.16 10.69
N PHE A 451 7.40 10.72 10.06
CA PHE A 451 6.12 10.03 9.87
C PHE A 451 5.98 9.38 8.49
N ARG A 452 6.93 9.58 7.58
CA ARG A 452 6.90 8.99 6.23
C ARG A 452 6.90 7.47 6.26
N SER A 453 7.62 6.88 7.21
CA SER A 453 7.76 5.44 7.38
C SER A 453 6.44 4.76 7.73
N THR A 454 5.49 5.47 8.33
CA THR A 454 4.18 4.94 8.70
C THR A 454 3.16 4.94 7.54
N TYR A 455 3.49 5.59 6.42
CA TYR A 455 2.64 5.64 5.24
C TYR A 455 2.79 4.37 4.39
N VAL A 456 1.69 3.67 4.15
CA VAL A 456 1.65 2.45 3.32
C VAL A 456 1.15 2.79 1.93
N TYR A 457 2.05 2.99 1.00
CA TYR A 457 1.75 3.53 -0.34
C TYR A 457 0.80 2.65 -1.16
N ARG A 458 0.89 1.33 -1.04
CA ARG A 458 0.05 0.39 -1.79
C ARG A 458 -1.43 0.41 -1.41
N ASN A 459 -1.78 0.97 -0.27
CA ASN A 459 -3.17 1.11 0.15
C ASN A 459 -3.96 2.16 -0.64
N GLY A 460 -3.32 2.80 -1.63
CA GLY A 460 -3.97 3.77 -2.50
C GLY A 460 -4.42 5.05 -1.77
N ALA A 461 -3.86 5.31 -0.60
CA ALA A 461 -4.09 6.55 0.12
C ALA A 461 -3.35 7.72 -0.56
N PHE A 462 -3.92 8.91 -0.46
CA PHE A 462 -3.31 10.10 -1.05
C PHE A 462 -2.52 10.88 0.01
N PRO A 463 -1.35 11.45 -0.35
CA PRO A 463 -0.59 12.30 0.59
C PRO A 463 -1.41 13.42 1.21
N GLY A 464 -2.37 14.00 0.47
CA GLY A 464 -3.28 15.02 1.00
C GLY A 464 -4.16 14.55 2.15
N SER A 465 -4.60 13.28 2.12
CA SER A 465 -5.36 12.69 3.23
C SER A 465 -4.50 12.44 4.46
N TYR A 466 -3.24 12.06 4.24
CA TYR A 466 -2.24 11.91 5.30
C TYR A 466 -1.99 13.27 5.97
N ARG A 467 -1.76 14.30 5.17
CA ARG A 467 -1.57 15.68 5.66
C ARG A 467 -2.76 16.17 6.46
N ALA A 468 -3.98 15.95 6.00
CA ALA A 468 -5.19 16.35 6.73
C ALA A 468 -5.28 15.71 8.12
N SER A 469 -4.84 14.45 8.26
CA SER A 469 -4.76 13.77 9.55
C SER A 469 -3.71 14.41 10.46
N ALA A 470 -2.54 14.76 9.93
CA ALA A 470 -1.48 15.46 10.66
C ALA A 470 -1.96 16.84 11.13
N ASP A 471 -2.61 17.61 10.26
CA ASP A 471 -3.18 18.92 10.59
C ASP A 471 -4.23 18.82 11.70
N TRP A 472 -5.05 17.76 11.69
CA TRP A 472 -6.03 17.51 12.76
C TRP A 472 -5.34 17.25 14.11
N ILE A 473 -4.28 16.41 14.15
CA ILE A 473 -3.50 16.16 15.36
C ILE A 473 -2.86 17.46 15.87
N ALA A 474 -2.27 18.24 14.97
CA ALA A 474 -1.66 19.52 15.30
C ALA A 474 -2.68 20.52 15.88
N ALA A 475 -3.92 20.53 15.36
CA ALA A 475 -5.01 21.38 15.88
C ALA A 475 -5.55 20.85 17.21
N PHE A 476 -5.68 19.55 17.39
CA PHE A 476 -6.16 18.93 18.63
C PHE A 476 -5.15 19.10 19.78
N ARG A 477 -3.85 19.16 19.48
CA ARG A 477 -2.76 19.36 20.47
C ARG A 477 -2.81 18.32 21.58
N PRO A 478 -2.70 17.03 21.29
CA PRO A 478 -2.65 16.01 22.33
C PRO A 478 -1.42 16.20 23.23
N ASP A 479 -1.54 15.81 24.50
CA ASP A 479 -0.42 15.71 25.43
C ASP A 479 0.27 14.34 25.30
N ILE A 480 -0.51 13.29 24.95
CA ILE A 480 -0.01 11.93 24.75
C ILE A 480 -0.61 11.36 23.46
N VAL A 481 0.27 10.78 22.64
CA VAL A 481 -0.09 9.99 21.46
C VAL A 481 0.00 8.52 21.79
N LEU A 482 -1.06 7.78 21.50
CA LEU A 482 -1.17 6.34 21.60
C LEU A 482 -1.21 5.73 20.22
N SER A 483 -0.63 4.56 20.06
CA SER A 483 -0.64 3.83 18.79
C SER A 483 -0.78 2.33 18.99
N GLY A 484 -0.98 1.60 17.89
CA GLY A 484 -1.10 0.15 17.92
C GLY A 484 0.20 -0.57 18.29
N HIS A 485 1.35 -0.06 17.87
CA HIS A 485 2.61 -0.82 17.97
C HIS A 485 3.72 -0.13 18.75
N TRP A 486 3.58 1.12 19.11
CA TRP A 486 4.63 1.87 19.80
C TRP A 486 4.25 2.18 21.25
N ALA A 487 5.26 2.49 22.04
CA ALA A 487 5.04 3.02 23.36
C ALA A 487 4.28 4.37 23.29
N PRO A 488 3.47 4.69 24.31
CA PRO A 488 2.86 6.02 24.42
C PRO A 488 3.91 7.10 24.36
N VAL A 489 3.62 8.18 23.66
CA VAL A 489 4.55 9.28 23.43
C VAL A 489 3.99 10.56 24.01
N ALA A 490 4.74 11.21 24.90
CA ALA A 490 4.48 12.58 25.28
C ALA A 490 4.89 13.50 24.11
N THR A 491 4.01 14.39 23.70
CA THR A 491 4.27 15.32 22.61
C THR A 491 5.11 16.50 23.09
N ASP A 492 5.91 17.02 22.19
CA ASP A 492 6.73 18.21 22.39
C ASP A 492 6.74 19.09 21.12
N ALA A 493 7.54 20.13 21.12
CA ALA A 493 7.66 21.03 19.97
C ALA A 493 8.21 20.32 18.74
N ASP A 494 9.13 19.37 18.91
CA ASP A 494 9.76 18.64 17.82
C ASP A 494 8.78 17.65 17.18
N TYR A 495 7.89 17.04 17.98
CA TYR A 495 6.78 16.22 17.47
C TYR A 495 5.89 17.02 16.53
N PHE A 496 5.45 18.21 16.97
CA PHE A 496 4.57 19.05 16.15
C PHE A 496 5.28 19.63 14.93
N ALA A 497 6.56 19.98 15.05
CA ALA A 497 7.35 20.41 13.89
C ALA A 497 7.44 19.30 12.82
N ALA A 498 7.65 18.05 13.25
CA ALA A 498 7.69 16.92 12.32
C ALA A 498 6.34 16.59 11.66
N LEU A 499 5.21 16.99 12.28
CA LEU A 499 3.89 16.90 11.64
C LEU A 499 3.71 17.94 10.53
N GLU A 500 4.42 19.06 10.59
CA GLU A 500 4.34 20.15 9.61
C GLU A 500 5.17 19.85 8.36
N ASP A 501 6.26 19.08 8.49
CA ASP A 501 7.14 18.64 7.38
C ASP A 501 6.52 17.51 6.55
#